data_7b6a0714196ee657f6d4e953b2ffe692
#
_entry.id   7b6a0714196ee657f6d4e953b2ffe692
#
_cell.length_a   1.000
_cell.length_b   1.000
_cell.length_c   1.000
_cell.angle_alpha   90.00
_cell.angle_beta   90.00
_cell.angle_gamma   90.00
#
_symmetry.space_group_name_H-M   'P 1'
#
loop_
_entity.id
_entity.type
_entity.pdbx_description
1 polymer ?
#
loop_
_entity_poly.entity_id
_entity_poly.type
_entity_poly.pdbx_seq_one_letter_code
_entity_poly.pdbx_strand_id
1 'polypeptide(L)'
;MYRGIYKIFNHWFHGGNIWFYSDPHFNDSDMPMIRFNYISDEEQIHKINSKVGKNDTIVILGDIGDISFIPKIKGYKVLVCGNHDQGPSRYERKLENGIDNHLFDEVYDGVLTISKKIILSHEPLQNYPYALNIHGHTHNFNNSPKDIYHLNVCAEHINYTPISLTEIIDSGRLSRVTDIHKEVVSRIYSF
;
A
#
# COMPACT_ATOMS: atom_id res chain seq x y z
N MET A 1 -16.52 -13.26 15.40
CA MET A 1 -16.13 -11.99 14.75
C MET A 1 -14.61 -11.89 14.88
N TYR A 2 -13.86 -12.08 13.77
CA TYR A 2 -12.42 -11.89 13.75
C TYR A 2 -12.16 -10.38 13.93
N ARG A 3 -11.80 -9.95 15.12
CA ARG A 3 -11.17 -8.64 15.30
C ARG A 3 -9.79 -8.76 14.65
N GLY A 4 -9.55 -7.96 13.61
CA GLY A 4 -8.28 -7.97 12.91
C GLY A 4 -7.13 -7.83 13.89
N ILE A 5 -6.13 -8.71 13.76
CA ILE A 5 -4.90 -8.70 14.54
C ILE A 5 -4.11 -7.42 14.25
N TYR A 6 -4.36 -6.79 13.09
CA TYR A 6 -3.62 -5.64 12.59
C TYR A 6 -4.32 -4.33 12.95
N LYS A 7 -3.58 -3.39 13.52
CA LYS A 7 -4.03 -2.02 13.85
C LYS A 7 -4.57 -1.27 12.65
N ILE A 8 -4.08 -1.59 11.46
CA ILE A 8 -4.55 -1.06 10.17
C ILE A 8 -6.09 -1.08 10.03
N PHE A 9 -6.77 -2.05 10.63
CA PHE A 9 -8.23 -2.16 10.58
C PHE A 9 -8.96 -1.37 11.68
N ASN A 10 -8.27 -0.76 12.64
CA ASN A 10 -8.94 -0.05 13.73
C ASN A 10 -9.86 1.06 13.21
N HIS A 11 -9.38 1.90 12.31
CA HIS A 11 -10.18 2.97 11.74
C HIS A 11 -11.33 2.43 10.88
N TRP A 12 -11.11 1.38 10.13
CA TRP A 12 -12.14 0.70 9.34
C TRP A 12 -13.32 0.23 10.20
N PHE A 13 -13.05 -0.38 11.36
CA PHE A 13 -14.11 -0.83 12.27
C PHE A 13 -14.87 0.32 12.95
N HIS A 14 -14.34 1.53 12.91
CA HIS A 14 -14.96 2.73 13.48
C HIS A 14 -15.49 3.70 12.40
N GLY A 15 -15.71 3.21 11.18
CA GLY A 15 -16.33 3.96 10.10
C GLY A 15 -15.37 4.78 9.23
N GLY A 16 -14.06 4.67 9.45
CA GLY A 16 -13.04 5.17 8.53
C GLY A 16 -12.80 4.22 7.37
N ASN A 17 -11.87 4.55 6.49
CA ASN A 17 -11.48 3.72 5.35
C ASN A 17 -10.02 3.30 5.42
N ILE A 18 -9.65 2.30 4.61
CA ILE A 18 -8.26 1.93 4.34
C ILE A 18 -7.96 2.28 2.89
N TRP A 19 -6.94 3.10 2.67
CA TRP A 19 -6.51 3.58 1.38
C TRP A 19 -5.16 2.97 1.03
N PHE A 20 -4.97 2.60 -0.24
CA PHE A 20 -3.74 2.03 -0.77
C PHE A 20 -3.12 2.98 -1.77
N TYR A 21 -1.81 3.17 -1.65
CA TYR A 21 -0.99 4.02 -2.50
C TYR A 21 0.43 3.46 -2.57
N SER A 22 1.18 3.74 -3.60
CA SER A 22 2.56 3.29 -3.71
C SER A 22 3.42 4.24 -4.53
N ASP A 23 4.72 4.14 -4.31
CA ASP A 23 5.74 4.81 -5.12
C ASP A 23 5.53 6.33 -5.21
N PRO A 24 5.38 7.06 -4.08
CA PRO A 24 5.31 8.52 -4.16
C PRO A 24 6.57 9.14 -4.77
N HIS A 25 7.76 8.62 -4.47
CA HIS A 25 9.04 9.15 -4.92
C HIS A 25 9.14 10.68 -4.75
N PHE A 26 8.76 11.17 -3.56
CA PHE A 26 8.81 12.60 -3.28
C PHE A 26 10.22 13.16 -3.48
N ASN A 27 10.31 14.31 -4.14
CA ASN A 27 11.55 15.05 -4.42
C ASN A 27 12.58 14.22 -5.22
N ASP A 28 12.10 13.32 -6.09
CA ASP A 28 12.94 12.52 -6.99
C ASP A 28 12.98 13.17 -8.36
N SER A 29 14.16 13.65 -8.76
CA SER A 29 14.37 14.40 -10.00
C SER A 29 14.16 13.57 -11.28
N ASP A 30 14.15 12.24 -11.18
CA ASP A 30 14.00 11.35 -12.32
C ASP A 30 12.53 11.10 -12.68
N MET A 31 11.61 11.34 -11.74
CA MET A 31 10.19 11.05 -11.91
C MET A 31 9.53 11.76 -13.09
N PRO A 32 9.85 13.04 -13.42
CA PRO A 32 9.31 13.67 -14.63
C PRO A 32 9.63 12.95 -15.95
N MET A 33 10.73 12.20 -16.00
CA MET A 33 11.13 11.41 -17.18
C MET A 33 10.53 10.02 -17.19
N ILE A 34 10.27 9.44 -16.01
CA ILE A 34 9.79 8.06 -15.84
C ILE A 34 8.27 8.00 -15.98
N ARG A 35 7.56 8.98 -15.41
CA ARG A 35 6.09 9.00 -15.32
C ARG A 35 5.46 9.71 -16.50
N PHE A 36 4.56 9.03 -17.19
CA PHE A 36 3.86 9.56 -18.37
C PHE A 36 2.86 10.70 -18.04
N ASN A 37 2.39 10.79 -16.80
CA ASN A 37 1.44 11.79 -16.31
C ASN A 37 1.94 12.49 -15.04
N TYR A 38 3.24 12.81 -14.99
CA TYR A 38 3.89 13.43 -13.83
C TYR A 38 3.13 14.67 -13.33
N ILE A 39 3.02 14.79 -12.02
CA ILE A 39 2.54 15.96 -11.29
C ILE A 39 3.52 16.34 -10.19
N SER A 40 3.44 17.57 -9.65
CA SER A 40 4.30 17.98 -8.54
C SER A 40 3.98 17.23 -7.25
N ASP A 41 4.94 17.20 -6.32
CA ASP A 41 4.76 16.55 -5.02
C ASP A 41 3.63 17.19 -4.20
N GLU A 42 3.48 18.52 -4.28
CA GLU A 42 2.40 19.26 -3.62
C GLU A 42 1.04 18.86 -4.18
N GLU A 43 0.93 18.71 -5.50
CA GLU A 43 -0.30 18.24 -6.14
C GLU A 43 -0.59 16.78 -5.79
N GLN A 44 0.45 15.94 -5.70
CA GLN A 44 0.36 14.56 -5.25
C GLN A 44 -0.22 14.50 -3.82
N ILE A 45 0.34 15.27 -2.88
CA ILE A 45 -0.17 15.38 -1.51
C ILE A 45 -1.63 15.90 -1.48
N HIS A 46 -1.95 16.89 -2.32
CA HIS A 46 -3.31 17.41 -2.41
C HIS A 46 -4.31 16.30 -2.84
N LYS A 47 -3.97 15.52 -3.86
CA LYS A 47 -4.80 14.41 -4.34
C LYS A 47 -4.96 13.31 -3.29
N ILE A 48 -3.88 12.93 -2.61
CA ILE A 48 -3.94 11.98 -1.49
C ILE A 48 -4.90 12.48 -0.42
N ASN A 49 -4.70 13.73 0.04
CA ASN A 49 -5.47 14.33 1.12
C ASN A 49 -6.91 14.70 0.74
N SER A 50 -7.25 14.71 -0.55
CA SER A 50 -8.63 14.87 -1.03
C SER A 50 -9.49 13.63 -0.73
N LYS A 51 -8.86 12.48 -0.55
CA LYS A 51 -9.49 11.18 -0.26
C LYS A 51 -9.29 10.76 1.19
N VAL A 52 -8.04 10.83 1.67
CA VAL A 52 -7.66 10.35 3.00
C VAL A 52 -8.04 11.39 4.05
N GLY A 53 -8.91 11.00 4.97
CA GLY A 53 -9.31 11.78 6.14
C GLY A 53 -8.45 11.47 7.38
N LYS A 54 -8.65 12.26 8.45
CA LYS A 54 -7.94 12.06 9.72
C LYS A 54 -8.26 10.72 10.41
N ASN A 55 -9.46 10.20 10.16
CA ASN A 55 -9.95 8.94 10.76
C ASN A 55 -9.74 7.73 9.84
N ASP A 56 -9.00 7.90 8.76
CA ASP A 56 -8.69 6.82 7.82
C ASP A 56 -7.30 6.23 8.11
N THR A 57 -7.05 5.08 7.53
CA THR A 57 -5.71 4.50 7.40
C THR A 57 -5.23 4.65 5.96
N ILE A 58 -4.01 5.11 5.75
CA ILE A 58 -3.33 5.03 4.46
C ILE A 58 -2.17 4.05 4.55
N VAL A 59 -2.14 3.09 3.62
CA VAL A 59 -1.04 2.15 3.46
C VAL A 59 -0.24 2.56 2.23
N ILE A 60 1.02 2.87 2.45
CA ILE A 60 1.96 3.20 1.38
C ILE A 60 2.85 1.97 1.15
N LEU A 61 2.87 1.49 -0.08
CA LEU A 61 3.59 0.27 -0.46
C LEU A 61 4.97 0.61 -1.05
N GLY A 62 5.74 1.38 -0.28
CA GLY A 62 7.16 1.63 -0.53
C GLY A 62 7.50 2.80 -1.44
N ASP A 63 8.80 2.97 -1.56
CA ASP A 63 9.48 3.96 -2.40
C ASP A 63 9.04 5.40 -2.14
N ILE A 64 9.22 5.82 -0.88
CA ILE A 64 8.76 7.11 -0.36
C ILE A 64 9.48 8.30 -0.99
N GLY A 65 10.79 8.21 -1.20
CA GLY A 65 11.63 9.36 -1.54
C GLY A 65 11.91 10.25 -0.34
N ASP A 66 11.60 11.55 -0.44
CA ASP A 66 11.83 12.52 0.65
C ASP A 66 10.77 12.37 1.75
N ILE A 67 11.22 11.89 2.90
CA ILE A 67 10.37 11.63 4.07
C ILE A 67 9.76 12.90 4.69
N SER A 68 10.25 14.09 4.36
CA SER A 68 9.72 15.37 4.87
C SER A 68 8.28 15.65 4.41
N PHE A 69 7.81 14.95 3.38
CA PHE A 69 6.45 15.04 2.88
C PHE A 69 5.44 14.22 3.69
N ILE A 70 5.89 13.19 4.43
CA ILE A 70 5.01 12.27 5.16
C ILE A 70 4.13 12.97 6.21
N PRO A 71 4.62 13.96 7.00
CA PRO A 71 3.77 14.69 7.94
C PRO A 71 2.62 15.48 7.28
N LYS A 72 2.72 15.77 5.98
CA LYS A 72 1.67 16.47 5.22
C LYS A 72 0.49 15.54 4.85
N ILE A 73 0.68 14.22 4.91
CA ILE A 73 -0.35 13.21 4.62
C ILE A 73 -1.20 12.99 5.86
N LYS A 74 -2.53 13.02 5.69
CA LYS A 74 -3.50 12.77 6.76
C LYS A 74 -3.65 11.28 7.06
N GLY A 75 -4.27 10.98 8.21
CA GLY A 75 -4.67 9.63 8.60
C GLY A 75 -3.58 8.86 9.35
N TYR A 76 -3.91 7.65 9.73
CA TYR A 76 -3.01 6.65 10.30
C TYR A 76 -2.16 6.06 9.17
N LYS A 77 -0.85 6.17 9.28
CA LYS A 77 0.10 5.88 8.20
C LYS A 77 0.80 4.56 8.43
N VAL A 78 0.66 3.66 7.45
CA VAL A 78 1.34 2.36 7.43
C VAL A 78 2.27 2.31 6.23
N LEU A 79 3.51 1.90 6.45
CA LEU A 79 4.48 1.66 5.39
C LEU A 79 4.77 0.16 5.26
N VAL A 80 4.73 -0.32 4.03
CA VAL A 80 5.40 -1.56 3.61
C VAL A 80 6.61 -1.13 2.80
N CYS A 81 7.83 -1.40 3.28
CA CYS A 81 9.05 -0.90 2.65
C CYS A 81 9.24 -1.39 1.22
N GLY A 82 9.66 -0.50 0.34
CA GLY A 82 10.13 -0.79 -1.00
C GLY A 82 11.65 -0.89 -1.09
N ASN A 83 12.16 -1.16 -2.28
CA ASN A 83 13.60 -1.36 -2.51
C ASN A 83 14.42 -0.07 -2.36
N HIS A 84 13.81 1.12 -2.51
CA HIS A 84 14.48 2.40 -2.27
C HIS A 84 14.38 2.89 -0.82
N ASP A 85 13.61 2.23 0.05
CA ASP A 85 13.37 2.68 1.42
C ASP A 85 14.48 2.34 2.42
N GLN A 86 15.42 1.47 2.08
CA GLN A 86 16.55 1.05 2.94
C GLN A 86 16.11 0.38 4.25
N GLY A 87 14.89 -0.17 4.29
CA GLY A 87 14.34 -0.89 5.41
C GLY A 87 13.79 -0.02 6.56
N PRO A 88 13.16 -0.66 7.57
CA PRO A 88 12.48 0.03 8.67
C PRO A 88 13.37 0.97 9.47
N SER A 89 14.64 0.61 9.66
CA SER A 89 15.61 1.39 10.46
C SER A 89 15.81 2.83 9.97
N ARG A 90 15.53 3.13 8.68
CA ARG A 90 15.54 4.50 8.15
C ARG A 90 14.53 5.39 8.85
N TYR A 91 13.40 4.84 9.25
CA TYR A 91 12.28 5.55 9.84
C TYR A 91 12.34 5.56 11.36
N GLU A 92 13.02 4.58 11.96
CA GLU A 92 13.21 4.44 13.41
C GLU A 92 14.31 5.36 13.97
N ARG A 93 15.38 5.64 13.21
CA ARG A 93 16.55 6.40 13.66
C ARG A 93 16.27 7.84 14.09
N LYS A 94 15.13 8.41 13.79
CA LYS A 94 14.75 9.76 14.23
C LYS A 94 14.21 9.79 15.66
N LEU A 95 14.05 8.65 16.33
CA LEU A 95 13.67 8.54 17.74
C LEU A 95 14.81 8.93 18.71
N GLU A 96 16.08 8.86 18.29
CA GLU A 96 17.24 9.11 19.16
C GLU A 96 17.38 10.57 19.63
N ASN A 97 16.67 11.52 19.03
CA ASN A 97 16.73 12.94 19.38
C ASN A 97 15.55 13.43 20.24
N GLY A 98 14.78 12.52 20.86
CA GLY A 98 13.72 12.89 21.82
C GLY A 98 12.54 13.64 21.21
N ILE A 99 12.43 13.69 19.90
CA ILE A 99 11.27 14.22 19.19
C ILE A 99 10.43 13.02 18.80
N ASP A 100 9.27 12.89 19.44
CA ASP A 100 8.26 11.83 19.26
C ASP A 100 7.53 11.99 17.90
N ASN A 101 8.29 12.09 16.82
CA ASN A 101 7.79 12.21 15.46
C ASN A 101 7.87 10.85 14.76
N HIS A 102 6.95 9.97 15.11
CA HIS A 102 6.69 8.80 14.26
C HIS A 102 6.17 9.29 12.91
N LEU A 103 6.99 9.17 11.87
CA LEU A 103 6.57 9.51 10.50
C LEU A 103 5.48 8.55 10.02
N PHE A 104 5.59 7.29 10.44
CA PHE A 104 4.61 6.24 10.23
C PHE A 104 4.18 5.64 11.56
N ASP A 105 2.91 5.27 11.65
CA ASP A 105 2.35 4.58 12.82
C ASP A 105 2.73 3.10 12.85
N GLU A 106 2.93 2.50 11.66
CA GLU A 106 3.43 1.13 11.50
C GLU A 106 4.39 1.07 10.30
N VAL A 107 5.48 0.28 10.43
CA VAL A 107 6.43 0.01 9.35
C VAL A 107 6.66 -1.49 9.26
N TYR A 108 6.54 -2.03 8.06
CA TYR A 108 6.74 -3.44 7.77
C TYR A 108 7.82 -3.60 6.70
N ASP A 109 8.67 -4.61 6.88
CA ASP A 109 9.65 -5.03 5.90
C ASP A 109 9.14 -6.27 5.17
N GLY A 110 8.95 -6.13 3.86
CA GLY A 110 8.48 -7.22 2.99
C GLY A 110 6.96 -7.40 2.92
N VAL A 111 6.54 -8.63 2.71
CA VAL A 111 5.15 -8.98 2.37
C VAL A 111 4.25 -9.00 3.61
N LEU A 112 3.09 -8.35 3.53
CA LEU A 112 2.11 -8.29 4.61
C LEU A 112 0.77 -8.89 4.19
N THR A 113 0.36 -9.99 4.81
CA THR A 113 -0.96 -10.56 4.62
C THR A 113 -1.96 -9.90 5.57
N ILE A 114 -2.91 -9.12 5.06
CA ILE A 114 -3.90 -8.41 5.89
C ILE A 114 -5.24 -9.13 5.97
N SER A 115 -5.51 -10.06 5.07
CA SER A 115 -6.69 -10.93 5.13
C SER A 115 -6.44 -12.22 4.35
N LYS A 116 -7.38 -13.16 4.42
CA LYS A 116 -7.33 -14.39 3.63
C LYS A 116 -7.29 -14.16 2.11
N LYS A 117 -7.67 -12.96 1.67
CA LYS A 117 -7.82 -12.60 0.25
C LYS A 117 -6.97 -11.44 -0.20
N ILE A 118 -6.22 -10.80 0.70
CA ILE A 118 -5.42 -9.62 0.38
C ILE A 118 -4.02 -9.75 0.96
N ILE A 119 -3.05 -9.58 0.07
CA ILE A 119 -1.63 -9.50 0.38
C ILE A 119 -1.12 -8.17 -0.12
N LEU A 120 -0.30 -7.53 0.69
CA LEU A 120 0.38 -6.28 0.38
C LEU A 120 1.87 -6.56 0.17
N SER A 121 2.45 -5.97 -0.84
CA SER A 121 3.89 -6.00 -1.09
C SER A 121 4.29 -4.77 -1.90
N HIS A 122 5.55 -4.39 -1.86
CA HIS A 122 6.04 -3.38 -2.80
C HIS A 122 6.12 -3.95 -4.21
N GLU A 123 6.86 -5.03 -4.41
CA GLU A 123 6.96 -5.72 -5.69
C GLU A 123 5.78 -6.68 -5.95
N PRO A 124 5.35 -6.86 -7.22
CA PRO A 124 4.32 -7.84 -7.55
C PRO A 124 4.81 -9.26 -7.27
N LEU A 125 3.99 -10.05 -6.56
CA LEU A 125 4.31 -11.44 -6.22
C LEU A 125 4.10 -12.35 -7.44
N GLN A 126 5.16 -12.96 -7.91
CA GLN A 126 5.11 -13.90 -9.02
C GLN A 126 4.48 -15.24 -8.60
N ASN A 127 3.66 -15.82 -9.48
CA ASN A 127 3.09 -17.17 -9.29
C ASN A 127 2.27 -17.35 -8.00
N TYR A 128 1.53 -16.32 -7.59
CA TYR A 128 0.70 -16.37 -6.40
C TYR A 128 -0.80 -16.15 -6.72
N PRO A 129 -1.50 -17.15 -7.26
CA PRO A 129 -2.86 -17.02 -7.80
C PRO A 129 -3.98 -17.16 -6.77
N TYR A 130 -3.70 -16.99 -5.47
CA TYR A 130 -4.67 -17.32 -4.41
C TYR A 130 -5.34 -16.12 -3.77
N ALA A 131 -4.68 -14.96 -3.76
CA ALA A 131 -5.21 -13.75 -3.17
C ALA A 131 -4.98 -12.56 -4.09
N LEU A 132 -5.65 -11.46 -3.82
CA LEU A 132 -5.35 -10.19 -4.45
C LEU A 132 -4.05 -9.65 -3.87
N ASN A 133 -3.03 -9.54 -4.68
CA ASN A 133 -1.80 -8.83 -4.36
C ASN A 133 -1.98 -7.35 -4.74
N ILE A 134 -2.03 -6.47 -3.75
CA ILE A 134 -1.96 -5.03 -3.93
C ILE A 134 -0.49 -4.65 -3.84
N HIS A 135 0.05 -4.04 -4.88
CA HIS A 135 1.48 -3.79 -5.03
C HIS A 135 1.78 -2.47 -5.73
N GLY A 136 3.04 -2.09 -5.74
CA GLY A 136 3.61 -0.97 -6.44
C GLY A 136 4.72 -1.35 -7.43
N HIS A 137 5.85 -0.64 -7.36
CA HIS A 137 7.11 -0.90 -8.02
C HIS A 137 7.11 -0.80 -9.55
N THR A 138 6.12 -1.34 -10.23
CA THR A 138 6.10 -1.38 -11.69
C THR A 138 5.50 -0.12 -12.28
N HIS A 139 6.34 0.90 -12.49
CA HIS A 139 5.96 2.19 -13.08
C HIS A 139 5.50 2.06 -14.54
N ASN A 140 6.07 1.10 -15.29
CA ASN A 140 5.70 0.86 -16.66
C ASN A 140 4.52 -0.10 -16.78
N PHE A 141 3.42 0.33 -17.39
CA PHE A 141 2.23 -0.48 -17.62
C PHE A 141 2.49 -1.80 -18.35
N ASN A 142 3.53 -1.87 -19.19
CA ASN A 142 3.84 -3.09 -19.93
C ASN A 142 4.43 -4.18 -19.03
N ASN A 143 5.10 -3.81 -17.96
CA ASN A 143 5.76 -4.72 -17.04
C ASN A 143 4.87 -5.09 -15.83
N SER A 144 3.74 -4.41 -15.66
CA SER A 144 2.79 -4.71 -14.58
C SER A 144 1.97 -5.95 -14.93
N PRO A 145 1.78 -6.91 -14.00
CA PRO A 145 0.88 -8.04 -14.21
C PRO A 145 -0.54 -7.56 -14.54
N LYS A 146 -1.15 -8.16 -15.58
CA LYS A 146 -2.49 -7.78 -16.09
C LYS A 146 -3.52 -8.88 -15.85
N ASP A 147 -3.56 -9.41 -14.66
CA ASP A 147 -4.49 -10.46 -14.27
C ASP A 147 -5.43 -10.03 -13.14
N ILE A 148 -6.28 -10.96 -12.68
CA ILE A 148 -7.24 -10.70 -11.62
C ILE A 148 -6.62 -10.69 -10.22
N TYR A 149 -5.40 -11.21 -10.09
CA TYR A 149 -4.72 -11.40 -8.81
C TYR A 149 -3.82 -10.21 -8.42
N HIS A 150 -3.59 -9.27 -9.34
CA HIS A 150 -2.74 -8.12 -9.09
C HIS A 150 -3.52 -6.81 -9.21
N LEU A 151 -3.23 -5.90 -8.28
CA LEU A 151 -3.69 -4.51 -8.30
C LEU A 151 -2.48 -3.60 -8.09
N ASN A 152 -2.01 -2.99 -9.17
CA ASN A 152 -0.95 -2.00 -9.10
C ASN A 152 -1.52 -0.67 -8.61
N VAL A 153 -0.96 -0.13 -7.52
CA VAL A 153 -1.34 1.15 -6.92
C VAL A 153 -0.19 2.17 -6.95
N CYS A 154 0.79 1.99 -7.88
CA CYS A 154 1.76 3.05 -8.18
C CYS A 154 1.03 4.35 -8.47
N ALA A 155 1.59 5.45 -8.01
CA ALA A 155 1.02 6.79 -8.08
C ALA A 155 0.43 7.12 -9.46
N GLU A 156 1.20 6.97 -10.53
CA GLU A 156 0.79 7.28 -11.91
C GLU A 156 -0.29 6.32 -12.45
N HIS A 157 -0.33 5.06 -12.01
CA HIS A 157 -1.33 4.08 -12.46
C HIS A 157 -2.73 4.37 -11.93
N ILE A 158 -2.80 5.00 -10.76
CA ILE A 158 -4.06 5.39 -10.10
C ILE A 158 -4.33 6.90 -10.21
N ASN A 159 -3.66 7.57 -11.15
CA ASN A 159 -3.76 9.01 -11.35
C ASN A 159 -3.55 9.80 -10.04
N TYR A 160 -2.60 9.35 -9.21
CA TYR A 160 -2.22 9.94 -7.92
C TYR A 160 -3.36 9.99 -6.89
N THR A 161 -4.41 9.22 -7.08
CA THR A 161 -5.57 9.18 -6.20
C THR A 161 -5.66 7.83 -5.51
N PRO A 162 -5.45 7.73 -4.19
CA PRO A 162 -5.48 6.44 -3.48
C PRO A 162 -6.76 5.64 -3.74
N ILE A 163 -6.63 4.32 -3.82
CA ILE A 163 -7.74 3.37 -3.96
C ILE A 163 -8.13 2.87 -2.57
N SER A 164 -9.43 2.91 -2.24
CA SER A 164 -9.92 2.43 -0.96
C SER A 164 -10.21 0.93 -0.94
N LEU A 165 -10.18 0.35 0.26
CA LEU A 165 -10.64 -1.03 0.48
C LEU A 165 -12.12 -1.19 0.09
N THR A 166 -12.95 -0.19 0.34
CA THR A 166 -14.36 -0.18 -0.06
C THR A 166 -14.49 -0.29 -1.59
N GLU A 167 -13.78 0.53 -2.35
CA GLU A 167 -13.78 0.46 -3.82
C GLU A 167 -13.31 -0.92 -4.33
N ILE A 168 -12.31 -1.53 -3.67
CA ILE A 168 -11.84 -2.88 -4.03
C ILE A 168 -12.94 -3.92 -3.78
N ILE A 169 -13.65 -3.84 -2.65
CA ILE A 169 -14.77 -4.73 -2.31
C ILE A 169 -15.90 -4.56 -3.33
N ASP A 170 -16.33 -3.33 -3.58
CA ASP A 170 -17.47 -2.99 -4.45
C ASP A 170 -17.20 -3.35 -5.92
N SER A 171 -15.94 -3.32 -6.35
CA SER A 171 -15.53 -3.78 -7.68
C SER A 171 -15.73 -5.28 -7.92
N GLY A 172 -16.03 -6.06 -6.89
CA GLY A 172 -16.15 -7.51 -6.94
C GLY A 172 -14.82 -8.26 -7.15
N ARG A 173 -13.67 -7.58 -7.09
CA ARG A 173 -12.34 -8.21 -7.25
C ARG A 173 -12.10 -9.35 -6.27
N LEU A 174 -12.49 -9.16 -5.02
CA LEU A 174 -12.28 -10.16 -3.97
C LEU A 174 -13.16 -11.40 -4.12
N SER A 175 -14.21 -11.37 -4.94
CA SER A 175 -15.00 -12.57 -5.27
C SER A 175 -14.31 -13.45 -6.30
N ARG A 176 -13.38 -12.90 -7.07
CA ARG A 176 -12.67 -13.60 -8.16
C ARG A 176 -11.40 -14.32 -7.71
N VAL A 177 -10.89 -13.98 -6.51
CA VAL A 177 -9.71 -14.64 -5.93
C VAL A 177 -10.12 -15.74 -4.96
N THR A 178 -9.31 -16.78 -4.84
CA THR A 178 -9.52 -17.85 -3.88
C THR A 178 -9.13 -17.41 -2.47
N ASP A 179 -9.47 -18.22 -1.49
CA ASP A 179 -9.07 -18.02 -0.11
C ASP A 179 -7.78 -18.80 0.14
N ILE A 180 -6.71 -18.15 0.59
CA ILE A 180 -5.42 -18.78 0.91
C ILE A 180 -5.61 -20.01 1.82
N HIS A 181 -6.55 -19.92 2.77
CA HIS A 181 -6.84 -21.02 3.69
C HIS A 181 -7.48 -22.23 3.01
N LYS A 182 -8.38 -22.00 2.04
CA LYS A 182 -9.01 -23.09 1.29
C LYS A 182 -8.00 -23.89 0.48
N GLU A 183 -7.03 -23.22 -0.15
CA GLU A 183 -6.00 -23.90 -0.94
C GLU A 183 -5.08 -24.77 -0.08
N VAL A 184 -4.71 -24.29 1.11
CA VAL A 184 -3.90 -25.10 2.03
C VAL A 184 -4.67 -26.34 2.49
N VAL A 185 -5.96 -26.19 2.82
CA VAL A 185 -6.81 -27.31 3.27
C VAL A 185 -7.09 -28.29 2.14
N SER A 186 -7.38 -27.83 0.92
CA SER A 186 -7.64 -28.73 -0.22
C SER A 186 -6.41 -29.56 -0.61
N ARG A 187 -5.19 -29.01 -0.46
CA ARG A 187 -3.95 -29.77 -0.67
C ARG A 187 -3.71 -30.87 0.36
N ILE A 188 -4.17 -30.68 1.61
CA ILE A 188 -4.05 -31.71 2.67
C ILE A 188 -4.98 -32.89 2.40
N TYR A 189 -6.14 -32.67 1.79
CA TYR A 189 -7.13 -33.71 1.50
C TYR A 189 -7.03 -34.35 0.10
N SER A 190 -6.06 -33.95 -0.71
CA SER A 190 -5.80 -34.51 -2.04
C SER A 190 -4.72 -35.61 -2.07
N PHE A 191 -4.34 -36.18 -0.92
CA PHE A 191 -3.44 -37.32 -0.77
C PHE A 191 -4.19 -38.56 -0.29
#